data_34dae1bdd69e3ea22ae9e6363838c2b6
#
_entry.id   34dae1bdd69e3ea22ae9e6363838c2b6
#
_cell.length_a   1.000
_cell.length_b   1.000
_cell.length_c   1.000
_cell.angle_alpha   90.00
_cell.angle_beta   90.00
_cell.angle_gamma   90.00
#
_symmetry.space_group_name_H-M   'P 1'
#
loop_
_entity.id
_entity.type
_entity.pdbx_description
1 polymer ?
#
loop_
_entity_poly.entity_id
_entity_poly.type
_entity_poly.pdbx_seq_one_letter_code
_entity_poly.pdbx_strand_id
1 'polypeptide(L)'
;GNNVASDWAATSTATWTDTAWWLKCPEHPSLNMVVTPDSIPSYQRPSRHGVFQALGSSDTLIVADKRGAPRGTMRLQIDTAQEREDLDALLDANATLLLQGPPGHHWPDRYLRIGDQDRARWIDKAWVEPVVDTLPWWEVARPDGVVVAWPA
;
A
#
# COMPACT_ATOMS: atom_id res chain seq x y z
N GLY A 1 -14.07 26.42 -30.19
CA GLY A 1 -13.97 25.25 -29.52
C GLY A 1 -12.61 24.62 -29.35
N ASN A 2 -11.54 25.18 -29.88
CA ASN A 2 -10.23 24.53 -29.79
C ASN A 2 -9.59 24.59 -28.39
N ASN A 3 -10.07 25.48 -27.55
CA ASN A 3 -9.51 25.69 -26.22
C ASN A 3 -9.84 24.55 -25.25
N VAL A 4 -10.91 23.82 -25.50
CA VAL A 4 -11.33 22.73 -24.61
C VAL A 4 -10.30 21.61 -24.57
N ALA A 5 -9.73 21.22 -25.70
CA ALA A 5 -8.71 20.17 -25.74
C ALA A 5 -7.38 20.65 -25.13
N SER A 6 -7.01 21.91 -25.33
CA SER A 6 -5.81 22.49 -24.71
C SER A 6 -5.94 22.63 -23.23
N ASP A 7 -7.08 23.07 -22.75
CA ASP A 7 -7.36 23.20 -21.32
C ASP A 7 -7.37 21.84 -20.63
N TRP A 8 -7.84 20.83 -21.32
CA TRP A 8 -7.83 19.46 -20.84
C TRP A 8 -6.41 18.94 -20.63
N ALA A 9 -5.55 19.14 -21.57
CA ALA A 9 -4.15 18.73 -21.48
C ALA A 9 -3.40 19.50 -20.38
N ALA A 10 -3.64 20.80 -20.26
CA ALA A 10 -3.06 21.61 -19.20
C ALA A 10 -3.54 21.19 -17.80
N THR A 11 -4.82 20.91 -17.65
CA THR A 11 -5.40 20.46 -16.38
C THR A 11 -4.86 19.11 -15.96
N SER A 12 -4.72 18.15 -16.87
CA SER A 12 -4.14 16.85 -16.55
C SER A 12 -2.66 16.96 -16.17
N THR A 13 -1.92 17.88 -16.77
CA THR A 13 -0.52 18.12 -16.43
C THR A 13 -0.39 18.75 -15.04
N ALA A 14 -1.28 19.63 -14.65
CA ALA A 14 -1.27 20.27 -13.33
C ALA A 14 -1.54 19.29 -12.18
N THR A 15 -2.31 18.24 -12.43
CA THR A 15 -2.62 17.22 -11.41
C THR A 15 -1.47 16.26 -11.13
N TRP A 16 -0.42 16.25 -11.93
CA TRP A 16 0.73 15.36 -11.77
C TRP A 16 1.73 15.81 -10.68
N THR A 17 1.51 16.93 -10.05
CA THR A 17 2.26 17.37 -8.87
C THR A 17 1.67 16.84 -7.57
N ASP A 18 0.70 15.96 -7.65
CA ASP A 18 0.07 15.37 -6.49
C ASP A 18 1.08 14.51 -5.72
N THR A 19 1.24 14.79 -4.44
CA THR A 19 2.08 14.04 -3.51
C THR A 19 1.28 13.00 -2.75
N ALA A 20 0.05 12.75 -3.14
CA ALA A 20 -0.85 11.86 -2.42
C ALA A 20 -0.55 10.39 -2.69
N TRP A 21 -0.69 9.62 -1.63
CA TRP A 21 -0.75 8.16 -1.70
C TRP A 21 -2.19 7.72 -1.83
N TRP A 22 -2.41 6.72 -2.67
CA TRP A 22 -3.73 6.15 -2.90
C TRP A 22 -3.80 4.70 -2.46
N LEU A 23 -4.85 4.37 -1.76
CA LEU A 23 -5.24 2.99 -1.51
C LEU A 23 -6.54 2.74 -2.26
N LYS A 24 -6.47 1.87 -3.25
CA LYS A 24 -7.56 1.63 -4.19
C LYS A 24 -8.07 0.21 -4.08
N CYS A 25 -9.37 0.06 -4.21
CA CYS A 25 -10.02 -1.24 -4.31
C CYS A 25 -10.50 -1.46 -5.75
N PRO A 26 -9.80 -2.28 -6.56
CA PRO A 26 -10.19 -2.49 -7.96
C PRO A 26 -11.59 -3.08 -8.12
N GLU A 27 -12.02 -3.90 -7.18
CA GLU A 27 -13.35 -4.52 -7.21
C GLU A 27 -14.47 -3.54 -6.82
N HIS A 28 -14.14 -2.54 -5.99
CA HIS A 28 -15.07 -1.54 -5.51
C HIS A 28 -14.45 -0.14 -5.60
N PRO A 29 -14.40 0.46 -6.80
CA PRO A 29 -13.73 1.75 -6.99
C PRO A 29 -14.30 2.91 -6.17
N SER A 30 -15.54 2.81 -5.72
CA SER A 30 -16.14 3.81 -4.83
C SER A 30 -15.47 3.89 -3.46
N LEU A 31 -14.71 2.87 -3.07
CA LEU A 31 -13.97 2.82 -1.82
C LEU A 31 -12.54 3.38 -1.93
N ASN A 32 -12.10 3.77 -3.11
CA ASN A 32 -10.78 4.36 -3.30
C ASN A 32 -10.60 5.59 -2.41
N MET A 33 -9.46 5.68 -1.75
CA MET A 33 -9.20 6.80 -0.86
C MET A 33 -7.74 7.25 -0.92
N VAL A 34 -7.52 8.51 -0.62
CA VAL A 34 -6.20 9.06 -0.35
C VAL A 34 -5.82 8.68 1.07
N VAL A 35 -4.59 8.23 1.25
CA VAL A 35 -4.04 7.89 2.54
C VAL A 35 -2.80 8.73 2.83
N THR A 36 -2.51 8.95 4.10
CA THR A 36 -1.32 9.66 4.54
C THR A 36 -0.44 8.72 5.32
N PRO A 37 0.57 8.10 4.69
CA PRO A 37 1.54 7.30 5.42
C PRO A 37 2.34 8.17 6.38
N ASP A 38 2.53 7.69 7.59
CA ASP A 38 3.39 8.31 8.59
C ASP A 38 4.88 8.26 8.17
N SER A 39 5.22 7.23 7.42
CA SER A 39 6.53 7.06 6.80
C SER A 39 6.39 6.26 5.51
N ILE A 40 7.43 6.25 4.69
CA ILE A 40 7.43 5.39 3.50
C ILE A 40 7.24 3.94 3.98
N PRO A 41 6.25 3.22 3.43
CA PRO A 41 6.02 1.85 3.83
C PRO A 41 7.26 0.97 3.64
N SER A 42 7.66 0.30 4.68
CA SER A 42 8.78 -0.64 4.59
C SER A 42 8.31 -1.98 4.06
N TYR A 43 9.18 -2.69 3.39
CA TYR A 43 8.90 -4.04 2.96
C TYR A 43 10.11 -4.94 3.15
N GLN A 44 9.84 -6.21 3.31
CA GLN A 44 10.82 -7.27 3.36
C GLN A 44 10.48 -8.32 2.32
N ARG A 45 11.51 -8.87 1.70
CA ARG A 45 11.39 -10.06 0.88
C ARG A 45 12.03 -11.22 1.63
N PRO A 46 11.23 -12.09 2.23
CA PRO A 46 11.79 -13.19 3.00
C PRO A 46 12.66 -14.08 2.12
N SER A 47 13.82 -14.40 2.61
CA SER A 47 14.70 -15.37 1.98
C SER A 47 14.26 -16.79 2.42
N ARG A 48 14.10 -17.65 1.48
CA ARG A 48 13.86 -19.07 1.72
C ARG A 48 15.18 -19.81 1.55
N HIS A 49 15.78 -20.17 2.67
CA HIS A 49 17.02 -20.93 2.66
C HIS A 49 17.06 -21.90 3.84
N GLY A 50 17.69 -23.02 3.62
CA GLY A 50 18.07 -23.95 4.67
C GLY A 50 19.57 -23.83 4.92
N VAL A 51 19.95 -23.81 6.18
CA VAL A 51 21.36 -23.83 6.58
C VAL A 51 21.64 -25.21 7.16
N PHE A 52 22.60 -25.91 6.59
CA PHE A 52 22.99 -27.25 7.00
C PHE A 52 24.47 -27.25 7.34
N GLN A 53 24.79 -27.90 8.44
CA GLN A 53 26.18 -28.12 8.84
C GLN A 53 26.41 -29.63 8.94
N ALA A 54 27.31 -30.13 8.11
CA ALA A 54 27.65 -31.55 8.15
C ALA A 54 28.49 -31.87 9.38
N LEU A 55 28.20 -33.00 10.01
CA LEU A 55 28.98 -33.50 11.12
C LEU A 55 30.46 -33.71 10.68
N GLY A 56 31.38 -33.09 11.42
CA GLY A 56 32.80 -33.18 11.15
C GLY A 56 33.34 -32.20 10.10
N SER A 57 32.49 -31.30 9.59
CA SER A 57 32.90 -30.23 8.69
C SER A 57 32.69 -28.87 9.35
N SER A 58 33.62 -27.95 9.12
CA SER A 58 33.47 -26.55 9.52
C SER A 58 32.70 -25.73 8.46
N ASP A 59 32.43 -26.31 7.31
CA ASP A 59 31.76 -25.62 6.20
C ASP A 59 30.25 -25.67 6.36
N THR A 60 29.62 -24.55 6.11
CA THR A 60 28.17 -24.41 6.15
C THR A 60 27.62 -24.55 4.74
N LEU A 61 26.68 -25.48 4.55
CA LEU A 61 25.95 -25.61 3.30
C LEU A 61 24.67 -24.78 3.38
N ILE A 62 24.51 -23.85 2.45
CA ILE A 62 23.30 -23.05 2.29
C ILE A 62 22.57 -23.50 1.03
N VAL A 63 21.34 -23.98 1.21
CA VAL A 63 20.44 -24.26 0.12
C VAL A 63 19.45 -23.12 0.02
N ALA A 64 19.47 -22.37 -1.06
CA ALA A 64 18.62 -21.21 -1.28
C ALA A 64 17.54 -21.51 -2.32
N ASP A 65 16.34 -21.10 -2.03
CA ASP A 65 15.20 -21.07 -2.94
C ASP A 65 14.91 -19.61 -3.36
N LYS A 66 13.92 -19.43 -4.20
CA LYS A 66 13.47 -18.08 -4.59
C LYS A 66 13.02 -17.28 -3.39
N ARG A 67 13.32 -16.01 -3.42
CA ARG A 67 12.80 -15.10 -2.39
C ARG A 67 11.27 -15.06 -2.43
N GLY A 68 10.66 -15.00 -1.27
CA GLY A 68 9.23 -14.85 -1.13
C GLY A 68 8.72 -13.50 -1.64
N ALA A 69 7.40 -13.39 -1.74
CA ALA A 69 6.76 -12.14 -2.09
C ALA A 69 7.05 -11.07 -1.02
N PRO A 70 7.15 -9.80 -1.42
CA PRO A 70 7.28 -8.71 -0.47
C PRO A 70 6.15 -8.67 0.54
N ARG A 71 6.49 -8.34 1.75
CA ARG A 71 5.54 -8.10 2.84
C ARG A 71 6.09 -7.00 3.74
N GLY A 72 5.23 -6.34 4.45
CA GLY A 72 5.68 -5.28 5.34
C GLY A 72 4.56 -4.76 6.20
N THR A 73 4.80 -3.57 6.72
CA THR A 73 3.85 -2.86 7.55
C THR A 73 3.77 -1.42 7.06
N MET A 74 2.56 -0.89 6.97
CA MET A 74 2.35 0.53 6.73
C MET A 74 1.65 1.14 7.95
N ARG A 75 1.98 2.39 8.20
CA ARG A 75 1.32 3.20 9.23
C ARG A 75 0.64 4.37 8.54
N LEU A 76 -0.65 4.48 8.74
CA LEU A 76 -1.47 5.52 8.14
C LEU A 76 -1.95 6.48 9.22
N GLN A 77 -1.72 7.76 9.01
CA GLN A 77 -2.27 8.81 9.84
C GLN A 77 -3.70 9.10 9.38
N ILE A 78 -4.61 9.17 10.33
CA ILE A 78 -6.02 9.46 10.10
C ILE A 78 -6.38 10.71 10.89
N ASP A 79 -6.71 11.77 10.16
CA ASP A 79 -6.92 13.08 10.76
C ASP A 79 -8.40 13.38 11.04
N THR A 80 -9.31 12.70 10.36
CA THR A 80 -10.75 12.95 10.49
C THR A 80 -11.54 11.66 10.73
N ALA A 81 -12.73 11.82 11.33
CA ALA A 81 -13.65 10.70 11.51
C ALA A 81 -14.10 10.10 10.17
N GLN A 82 -14.25 10.94 9.14
CA GLN A 82 -14.63 10.46 7.81
C GLN A 82 -13.55 9.57 7.19
N GLU A 83 -12.30 9.96 7.29
CA GLU A 83 -11.19 9.13 6.83
C GLU A 83 -11.14 7.78 7.55
N ARG A 84 -11.44 7.77 8.85
CA ARG A 84 -11.52 6.55 9.64
C ARG A 84 -12.61 5.62 9.14
N GLU A 85 -13.80 6.17 8.89
CA GLU A 85 -14.93 5.40 8.38
C GLU A 85 -14.65 4.88 6.97
N ASP A 86 -14.04 5.68 6.12
CA ASP A 86 -13.68 5.30 4.76
C ASP A 86 -12.64 4.16 4.75
N LEU A 87 -11.63 4.25 5.61
CA LEU A 87 -10.63 3.20 5.74
C LEU A 87 -11.25 1.91 6.29
N ASP A 88 -12.10 2.00 7.29
CA ASP A 88 -12.77 0.83 7.86
C ASP A 88 -13.66 0.15 6.79
N ALA A 89 -14.40 0.91 6.00
CA ALA A 89 -15.19 0.37 4.90
C ALA A 89 -14.32 -0.32 3.83
N LEU A 90 -13.17 0.28 3.51
CA LEU A 90 -12.24 -0.28 2.55
C LEU A 90 -11.64 -1.61 3.05
N LEU A 91 -11.27 -1.68 4.31
CA LEU A 91 -10.72 -2.89 4.92
C LEU A 91 -11.78 -3.98 5.09
N ASP A 92 -13.01 -3.61 5.44
CA ASP A 92 -14.14 -4.54 5.61
C ASP A 92 -14.57 -5.19 4.30
N ALA A 93 -14.28 -4.57 3.16
CA ALA A 93 -14.48 -5.19 1.86
C ALA A 93 -13.66 -6.47 1.66
N ASN A 94 -12.60 -6.65 2.43
CA ASN A 94 -11.73 -7.83 2.43
C ASN A 94 -11.25 -8.22 1.02
N ALA A 95 -10.96 -7.23 0.20
CA ALA A 95 -10.55 -7.39 -1.18
C ALA A 95 -9.04 -7.17 -1.33
N THR A 96 -8.52 -7.51 -2.49
CA THR A 96 -7.16 -7.12 -2.88
C THR A 96 -7.13 -5.62 -3.15
N LEU A 97 -6.19 -4.94 -2.53
CA LEU A 97 -6.03 -3.49 -2.65
C LEU A 97 -4.82 -3.15 -3.52
N LEU A 98 -4.84 -1.99 -4.12
CA LEU A 98 -3.71 -1.42 -4.85
C LEU A 98 -3.17 -0.23 -4.06
N LEU A 99 -1.92 -0.31 -3.64
CA LEU A 99 -1.20 0.82 -3.06
C LEU A 99 -0.40 1.52 -4.14
N GLN A 100 -0.68 2.78 -4.33
CA GLN A 100 -0.08 3.61 -5.34
C GLN A 100 0.55 4.85 -4.70
N GLY A 101 1.86 5.00 -4.87
CA GLY A 101 2.58 6.18 -4.41
C GLY A 101 2.49 7.35 -5.37
N PRO A 102 2.86 8.55 -4.92
CA PRO A 102 2.89 9.72 -5.78
C PRO A 102 3.92 9.59 -6.90
N PRO A 103 3.72 10.28 -8.03
CA PRO A 103 4.71 10.34 -9.09
C PRO A 103 6.06 10.84 -8.57
N GLY A 104 7.15 10.23 -9.03
CA GLY A 104 8.50 10.57 -8.58
C GLY A 104 8.96 9.85 -7.31
N HIS A 105 8.09 9.23 -6.58
CA HIS A 105 8.46 8.24 -5.57
C HIS A 105 8.83 6.92 -6.26
N HIS A 106 9.97 6.37 -5.94
CA HIS A 106 10.42 5.09 -6.49
C HIS A 106 9.68 3.89 -5.88
N TRP A 107 8.44 4.08 -5.47
CA TRP A 107 7.58 3.03 -4.97
C TRP A 107 6.74 2.47 -6.13
N PRO A 108 6.97 1.22 -6.52
CA PRO A 108 6.16 0.61 -7.57
C PRO A 108 4.74 0.35 -7.06
N ASP A 109 3.77 0.41 -7.96
CA ASP A 109 2.41 0.02 -7.65
C ASP A 109 2.37 -1.44 -7.22
N ARG A 110 1.68 -1.70 -6.10
CA ARG A 110 1.62 -3.04 -5.51
C ARG A 110 0.21 -3.43 -5.18
N TYR A 111 -0.15 -4.62 -5.59
CA TYR A 111 -1.37 -5.26 -5.13
C TYR A 111 -1.10 -5.95 -3.80
N LEU A 112 -1.93 -5.66 -2.81
CA LEU A 112 -1.72 -6.16 -1.45
C LEU A 112 -3.00 -6.74 -0.84
N ARG A 113 -2.75 -7.63 0.10
CA ARG A 113 -3.72 -8.02 1.13
C ARG A 113 -3.27 -7.42 2.44
N ILE A 114 -4.20 -6.86 3.15
CA ILE A 114 -3.98 -6.28 4.47
C ILE A 114 -4.42 -7.27 5.53
N GLY A 115 -3.61 -7.40 6.56
CA GLY A 115 -3.90 -8.24 7.72
C GLY A 115 -4.59 -7.46 8.84
N ASP A 116 -4.29 -7.84 10.05
CA ASP A 116 -4.93 -7.26 11.22
C ASP A 116 -4.62 -5.78 11.36
N GLN A 117 -5.65 -5.01 11.59
CA GLN A 117 -5.55 -3.58 11.82
C GLN A 117 -5.30 -3.31 13.31
N ASP A 118 -4.27 -2.54 13.59
CA ASP A 118 -4.01 -2.02 14.93
C ASP A 118 -4.14 -0.49 14.91
N ARG A 119 -5.06 0.03 15.69
CA ARG A 119 -5.36 1.45 15.76
C ARG A 119 -4.92 2.02 17.09
N ALA A 120 -4.01 2.96 17.05
CA ALA A 120 -3.52 3.67 18.22
C ALA A 120 -3.78 5.17 18.12
N ARG A 121 -4.02 5.80 19.24
CA ARG A 121 -4.13 7.25 19.30
C ARG A 121 -2.74 7.87 19.31
N TRP A 122 -2.59 8.93 18.54
CA TRP A 122 -1.34 9.67 18.50
C TRP A 122 -1.05 10.43 19.82
N ILE A 123 -2.10 10.90 20.47
CA ILE A 123 -2.01 11.73 21.68
C ILE A 123 -2.94 11.14 22.74
N ASP A 124 -2.45 11.10 23.97
CA ASP A 124 -3.15 10.58 25.15
C ASP A 124 -4.37 11.43 25.61
N LYS A 125 -4.94 12.19 24.69
CA LYS A 125 -6.17 12.94 24.91
C LYS A 125 -7.34 12.26 24.24
N ALA A 126 -8.24 11.81 25.07
CA ALA A 126 -9.24 10.80 24.82
C ALA A 126 -10.24 11.03 23.67
N TRP A 127 -10.27 12.17 23.01
CA TRP A 127 -11.44 12.57 22.22
C TRP A 127 -11.16 13.13 20.84
N VAL A 128 -9.93 13.26 20.44
CA VAL A 128 -9.57 13.98 19.22
C VAL A 128 -8.70 13.10 18.32
N GLU A 129 -9.09 13.00 17.07
CA GLU A 129 -8.19 12.60 16.00
C GLU A 129 -6.95 13.55 16.05
N PRO A 130 -5.74 13.13 15.70
CA PRO A 130 -5.46 12.00 14.81
C PRO A 130 -5.26 10.66 15.52
N VAL A 131 -5.54 9.61 14.77
CA VAL A 131 -5.16 8.24 15.11
C VAL A 131 -4.16 7.72 14.07
N VAL A 132 -3.42 6.70 14.44
CA VAL A 132 -2.52 6.00 13.54
C VAL A 132 -2.94 4.54 13.44
N ASP A 133 -3.21 4.10 12.23
CA ASP A 133 -3.49 2.71 11.93
C ASP A 133 -2.22 2.02 11.44
N THR A 134 -1.88 0.91 12.08
CA THR A 134 -0.79 0.04 11.67
C THR A 134 -1.37 -1.17 10.95
N LEU A 135 -0.97 -1.36 9.70
CA LEU A 135 -1.52 -2.36 8.80
C LEU A 135 -0.40 -3.25 8.26
N PRO A 136 -0.32 -4.51 8.70
CA PRO A 136 0.56 -5.47 8.04
C PRO A 136 -0.01 -5.82 6.67
N TRP A 137 0.86 -6.00 5.70
CA TRP A 137 0.47 -6.28 4.33
C TRP A 137 1.37 -7.32 3.67
N TRP A 138 0.81 -8.01 2.71
CA TRP A 138 1.51 -8.95 1.83
C TRP A 138 1.22 -8.60 0.39
N GLU A 139 2.26 -8.59 -0.44
CA GLU A 139 2.07 -8.46 -1.88
C GLU A 139 1.42 -9.72 -2.43
N VAL A 140 0.44 -9.52 -3.29
CA VAL A 140 -0.29 -10.58 -3.99
C VAL A 140 -0.27 -10.31 -5.48
N ALA A 141 -0.61 -11.33 -6.25
CA ALA A 141 -0.77 -11.15 -7.68
C ALA A 141 -1.94 -10.21 -7.99
N ARG A 142 -1.85 -9.54 -9.11
CA ARG A 142 -2.97 -8.75 -9.65
C ARG A 142 -4.20 -9.66 -9.76
N PRO A 143 -5.36 -9.21 -9.29
CA PRO A 143 -6.59 -9.99 -9.44
C PRO A 143 -6.92 -10.23 -10.92
N ASP A 144 -7.30 -11.45 -11.23
CA ASP A 144 -7.73 -11.79 -12.58
C ASP A 144 -9.02 -11.07 -12.95
N GLY A 145 -9.13 -10.66 -14.20
CA GLY A 145 -10.31 -10.01 -14.74
C GLY A 145 -10.51 -8.56 -14.32
N VAL A 146 -9.63 -8.03 -13.49
CA VAL A 146 -9.67 -6.61 -13.14
C VAL A 146 -8.80 -5.84 -14.14
N VAL A 147 -9.43 -5.11 -15.02
CA VAL A 147 -8.77 -4.14 -15.86
C VAL A 147 -8.75 -2.82 -15.09
N VAL A 148 -7.62 -2.52 -14.47
CA VAL A 148 -7.39 -1.17 -13.99
C VAL A 148 -7.08 -0.32 -15.21
N ALA A 149 -8.10 0.36 -15.72
CA ALA A 149 -7.85 1.40 -16.70
C ALA A 149 -7.07 2.50 -16.01
N TRP A 150 -5.80 2.51 -16.26
CA TRP A 150 -4.99 3.65 -15.91
C TRP A 150 -5.43 4.82 -16.78
N PRO A 151 -5.60 6.00 -16.22
CA PRO A 151 -5.46 7.16 -17.05
C PRO A 151 -4.02 7.14 -17.54
N ALA A 152 -3.90 6.58 -18.69
CA ALA A 152 -2.63 6.67 -19.39
C ALA A 152 -2.29 8.12 -19.55
#